data_632d3a88d3723303252a5d8be4e97d51
#
_entry.id   632d3a88d3723303252a5d8be4e97d51
#
_cell.length_a   1.000
_cell.length_b   1.000
_cell.length_c   1.000
_cell.angle_alpha   90.00
_cell.angle_beta   90.00
_cell.angle_gamma   90.00
#
_symmetry.space_group_name_H-M   'P 1'
#
loop_
_entity.id
_entity.type
_entity.pdbx_description
1 polymer ?
#
loop_
_entity_poly.entity_id
_entity_poly.type
_entity_poly.pdbx_seq_one_letter_code
_entity_poly.pdbx_strand_id
1 'polypeptide(L)'
;MPLIKSISGIRGTIGTRKGEDLTNEDIVLYTRSFIIMLISENRIINNKIVIGRDARISGERIEKLVVDTLLKMGINVVSLGLSTTPTVEIAVPLENADGGIIITASHNPINWNALKLLNSDGEFISAEDGKKLLEISKSEIIFEDKDELGMLKFSSNYIDKHIDMIIDLPLVNVKSIKKRKFKIVVDAVNSTGGIAVPNLLKKLGVTVIELYCEPNGKFPHNPEPLKENLSELSKLVIEKNADLGIVVDPDVDRLAFVSENGEIFGEEYTLVAC
;
A
#
# COMPACT_ATOMS: atom_id res chain seq x y z
N MET A 1 2.81 -21.82 -5.91
CA MET A 1 3.47 -21.04 -6.96
C MET A 1 4.82 -20.59 -6.43
N PRO A 2 5.87 -20.48 -7.25
CA PRO A 2 7.17 -20.06 -6.76
C PRO A 2 7.13 -18.62 -6.24
N LEU A 3 7.97 -18.32 -5.25
CA LEU A 3 8.20 -16.97 -4.75
C LEU A 3 8.61 -16.04 -5.91
N ILE A 4 7.84 -14.98 -6.14
CA ILE A 4 8.07 -14.04 -7.23
C ILE A 4 9.00 -12.94 -6.73
N LYS A 5 10.12 -12.77 -7.43
CA LYS A 5 11.15 -11.77 -7.16
C LYS A 5 11.24 -10.86 -8.38
N SER A 6 10.69 -9.67 -8.26
CA SER A 6 10.62 -8.71 -9.37
C SER A 6 10.98 -7.31 -8.92
N ILE A 7 11.10 -6.39 -9.85
CA ILE A 7 11.29 -4.95 -9.61
C ILE A 7 10.17 -4.38 -8.71
N SER A 8 8.94 -4.89 -8.88
CA SER A 8 7.79 -4.47 -8.06
C SER A 8 7.76 -5.08 -6.66
N GLY A 9 8.83 -5.75 -6.23
CA GLY A 9 8.98 -6.32 -4.90
C GLY A 9 9.06 -7.84 -4.86
N ILE A 10 9.11 -8.34 -3.65
CA ILE A 10 9.23 -9.77 -3.32
C ILE A 10 7.87 -10.24 -2.82
N ARG A 11 7.18 -11.08 -3.58
CA ARG A 11 5.81 -11.49 -3.29
C ARG A 11 5.61 -13.01 -3.38
N GLY A 12 4.71 -13.52 -2.56
CA GLY A 12 4.35 -14.94 -2.56
C GLY A 12 3.19 -15.26 -1.64
N THR A 13 2.73 -16.50 -1.68
CA THR A 13 1.82 -17.03 -0.66
C THR A 13 2.53 -17.08 0.68
N ILE A 14 1.83 -16.73 1.75
CA ILE A 14 2.39 -16.81 3.09
C ILE A 14 2.44 -18.26 3.53
N GLY A 15 3.62 -18.74 3.91
CA GLY A 15 3.82 -20.13 4.32
C GLY A 15 5.22 -20.42 4.84
N THR A 16 5.59 -21.69 4.82
CA THR A 16 6.86 -22.19 5.37
C THR A 16 7.73 -22.93 4.35
N ARG A 17 7.25 -23.11 3.12
CA ARG A 17 7.97 -23.85 2.08
C ARG A 17 8.98 -22.94 1.40
N LYS A 18 10.27 -23.16 1.72
CA LYS A 18 11.37 -22.39 1.15
C LYS A 18 11.36 -22.44 -0.39
N GLY A 19 11.45 -21.27 -1.02
CA GLY A 19 11.46 -21.12 -2.47
C GLY A 19 10.09 -21.15 -3.15
N GLU A 20 9.02 -21.54 -2.44
CA GLU A 20 7.64 -21.52 -2.91
C GLU A 20 6.82 -20.41 -2.23
N ASP A 21 6.90 -20.36 -0.91
CA ASP A 21 6.17 -19.41 -0.10
C ASP A 21 7.06 -18.20 0.27
N LEU A 22 6.45 -17.07 0.62
CA LEU A 22 7.10 -15.97 1.31
C LEU A 22 7.20 -16.33 2.79
N THR A 23 8.37 -16.80 3.20
CA THR A 23 8.64 -17.25 4.56
C THR A 23 9.11 -16.12 5.46
N ASN A 24 9.20 -16.36 6.78
CA ASN A 24 9.77 -15.39 7.72
C ASN A 24 11.23 -15.09 7.40
N GLU A 25 11.97 -16.13 7.01
CA GLU A 25 13.37 -16.03 6.62
C GLU A 25 13.53 -15.15 5.37
N ASP A 26 12.65 -15.29 4.38
CA ASP A 26 12.65 -14.44 3.20
C ASP A 26 12.37 -12.98 3.56
N ILE A 27 11.40 -12.70 4.43
CA ILE A 27 11.08 -11.33 4.88
C ILE A 27 12.31 -10.69 5.53
N VAL A 28 12.99 -11.39 6.45
CA VAL A 28 14.21 -10.91 7.10
C VAL A 28 15.33 -10.72 6.07
N LEU A 29 15.54 -11.72 5.21
CA LEU A 29 16.60 -11.69 4.19
C LEU A 29 16.45 -10.48 3.25
N TYR A 30 15.26 -10.27 2.68
CA TYR A 30 15.05 -9.17 1.72
C TYR A 30 15.01 -7.79 2.39
N THR A 31 14.55 -7.69 3.63
CA THR A 31 14.67 -6.47 4.43
C THR A 31 16.14 -6.11 4.66
N ARG A 32 16.97 -7.07 5.08
CA ARG A 32 18.42 -6.88 5.25
C ARG A 32 19.09 -6.51 3.93
N SER A 33 18.81 -7.27 2.86
CA SER A 33 19.38 -7.03 1.53
C SER A 33 19.08 -5.62 1.01
N PHE A 34 17.86 -5.11 1.26
CA PHE A 34 17.48 -3.73 0.90
C PHE A 34 18.36 -2.70 1.62
N ILE A 35 18.55 -2.83 2.92
CA ILE A 35 19.40 -1.89 3.69
C ILE A 35 20.86 -2.02 3.28
N ILE A 36 21.37 -3.22 3.08
CA ILE A 36 22.76 -3.43 2.62
C ILE A 36 22.98 -2.78 1.26
N MET A 37 22.01 -2.89 0.35
CA MET A 37 22.06 -2.20 -0.95
C MET A 37 22.14 -0.69 -0.77
N LEU A 38 21.28 -0.09 0.05
CA LEU A 38 21.32 1.36 0.31
C LEU A 38 22.66 1.80 0.94
N ILE A 39 23.20 1.02 1.89
CA ILE A 39 24.50 1.30 2.50
C ILE A 39 25.62 1.23 1.46
N SER A 40 25.66 0.17 0.66
CA SER A 40 26.72 -0.04 -0.34
C SER A 40 26.77 1.05 -1.41
N GLU A 41 25.65 1.74 -1.64
CA GLU A 41 25.52 2.86 -2.57
C GLU A 41 25.57 4.23 -1.90
N ASN A 42 25.92 4.30 -0.61
CA ASN A 42 25.94 5.53 0.19
C ASN A 42 24.61 6.29 0.19
N ARG A 43 23.48 5.58 0.14
CA ARG A 43 22.12 6.15 0.16
C ARG A 43 21.47 6.19 1.54
N ILE A 44 22.13 5.69 2.57
CA ILE A 44 21.72 5.87 3.97
C ILE A 44 22.31 7.18 4.48
N ILE A 45 21.48 8.22 4.59
CA ILE A 45 21.87 9.58 5.00
C ILE A 45 21.25 9.93 6.36
N ASN A 46 19.93 9.68 6.50
CA ASN A 46 19.16 10.03 7.70
C ASN A 46 18.94 8.83 8.63
N ASN A 47 19.42 7.67 8.23
CA ASN A 47 19.29 6.40 8.96
C ASN A 47 17.83 6.08 9.29
N LYS A 48 16.91 6.27 8.33
CA LYS A 48 15.47 6.19 8.55
C LYS A 48 14.75 5.51 7.39
N ILE A 49 13.82 4.59 7.72
CA ILE A 49 12.92 3.92 6.77
C ILE A 49 11.47 4.14 7.21
N VAL A 50 10.60 4.46 6.24
CA VAL A 50 9.14 4.51 6.44
C VAL A 50 8.53 3.16 6.12
N ILE A 51 7.57 2.71 6.92
CA ILE A 51 6.84 1.45 6.70
C ILE A 51 5.34 1.71 6.75
N GLY A 52 4.60 1.11 5.82
CA GLY A 52 3.14 1.03 5.87
C GLY A 52 2.66 -0.32 5.35
N ARG A 53 1.41 -0.67 5.65
CA ARG A 53 0.81 -1.92 5.20
C ARG A 53 -0.66 -1.78 4.83
N ASP A 54 -1.14 -2.70 3.98
CA ASP A 54 -2.56 -2.91 3.78
C ASP A 54 -3.19 -3.68 4.97
N ALA A 55 -4.49 -3.99 4.88
CA ALA A 55 -5.19 -4.66 5.97
C ALA A 55 -5.10 -6.20 5.94
N ARG A 56 -4.27 -6.79 5.08
CA ARG A 56 -4.11 -8.26 5.03
C ARG A 56 -3.81 -8.83 6.41
N ILE A 57 -4.45 -9.93 6.76
CA ILE A 57 -4.34 -10.58 8.08
C ILE A 57 -2.86 -10.91 8.44
N SER A 58 -2.04 -11.25 7.45
CA SER A 58 -0.62 -11.51 7.64
C SER A 58 0.23 -10.25 7.88
N GLY A 59 -0.32 -9.05 7.57
CA GLY A 59 0.42 -7.80 7.51
C GLY A 59 1.08 -7.42 8.84
N GLU A 60 0.36 -7.50 9.95
CA GLU A 60 0.88 -7.14 11.28
C GLU A 60 2.10 -7.99 11.68
N ARG A 61 2.05 -9.30 11.44
CA ARG A 61 3.17 -10.20 11.71
C ARG A 61 4.39 -9.87 10.82
N ILE A 62 4.15 -9.56 9.56
CA ILE A 62 5.24 -9.20 8.63
C ILE A 62 5.82 -7.85 9.01
N GLU A 63 5.00 -6.86 9.33
CA GLU A 63 5.44 -5.54 9.82
C GLU A 63 6.37 -5.69 11.01
N LYS A 64 6.00 -6.51 12.00
CA LYS A 64 6.85 -6.77 13.17
C LYS A 64 8.21 -7.35 12.79
N LEU A 65 8.26 -8.32 11.87
CA LEU A 65 9.53 -8.90 11.40
C LEU A 65 10.40 -7.87 10.68
N VAL A 66 9.81 -7.04 9.84
CA VAL A 66 10.51 -5.95 9.13
C VAL A 66 11.06 -4.93 10.11
N VAL A 67 10.22 -4.46 11.05
CA VAL A 67 10.61 -3.51 12.09
C VAL A 67 11.75 -4.07 12.95
N ASP A 68 11.57 -5.27 13.51
CA ASP A 68 12.60 -5.90 14.37
C ASP A 68 13.92 -6.05 13.62
N THR A 69 13.88 -6.37 12.32
CA THR A 69 15.08 -6.50 11.47
C THR A 69 15.77 -5.15 11.31
N LEU A 70 15.03 -4.11 10.96
CA LEU A 70 15.58 -2.76 10.76
C LEU A 70 16.17 -2.18 12.04
N LEU A 71 15.47 -2.33 13.17
CA LEU A 71 15.98 -1.84 14.46
C LEU A 71 17.30 -2.51 14.85
N LYS A 72 17.44 -3.83 14.66
CA LYS A 72 18.68 -4.58 14.87
C LYS A 72 19.82 -4.14 13.94
N MET A 73 19.48 -3.62 12.76
CA MET A 73 20.44 -3.02 11.84
C MET A 73 20.82 -1.58 12.24
N GLY A 74 20.28 -1.05 13.33
CA GLY A 74 20.49 0.34 13.77
C GLY A 74 19.72 1.36 12.93
N ILE A 75 18.71 0.95 12.17
CA ILE A 75 17.89 1.83 11.31
C ILE A 75 16.65 2.29 12.07
N ASN A 76 16.40 3.59 12.07
CA ASN A 76 15.17 4.17 12.63
C ASN A 76 13.98 3.86 11.73
N VAL A 77 12.85 3.57 12.34
CA VAL A 77 11.63 3.21 11.62
C VAL A 77 10.51 4.18 11.95
N VAL A 78 9.84 4.70 10.91
CA VAL A 78 8.56 5.38 11.04
C VAL A 78 7.47 4.45 10.52
N SER A 79 6.71 3.84 11.42
CA SER A 79 5.57 3.00 11.04
C SER A 79 4.30 3.84 10.92
N LEU A 80 3.65 3.75 9.78
CA LEU A 80 2.35 4.36 9.50
C LEU A 80 1.19 3.43 9.90
N GLY A 81 1.48 2.17 10.19
CA GLY A 81 0.48 1.13 10.40
C GLY A 81 -0.33 0.86 9.12
N LEU A 82 -1.67 0.80 9.26
CA LEU A 82 -2.57 0.69 8.10
C LEU A 82 -2.46 1.94 7.23
N SER A 83 -2.04 1.75 5.99
CA SER A 83 -1.80 2.86 5.05
C SER A 83 -2.00 2.39 3.61
N THR A 84 -2.22 3.34 2.71
CA THR A 84 -2.28 3.06 1.27
C THR A 84 -0.88 3.15 0.66
N THR A 85 -0.64 2.46 -0.45
CA THR A 85 0.62 2.56 -1.21
C THR A 85 0.97 4.04 -1.49
N PRO A 86 0.10 4.87 -2.11
CA PRO A 86 0.45 6.26 -2.38
C PRO A 86 0.66 7.12 -1.11
N THR A 87 0.05 6.75 0.03
CA THR A 87 0.32 7.46 1.29
C THR A 87 1.74 7.15 1.81
N VAL A 88 2.21 5.91 1.67
CA VAL A 88 3.60 5.57 2.05
C VAL A 88 4.60 6.26 1.14
N GLU A 89 4.34 6.27 -0.18
CA GLU A 89 5.16 6.97 -1.17
C GLU A 89 5.36 8.45 -0.80
N ILE A 90 4.28 9.16 -0.46
CA ILE A 90 4.34 10.56 -0.01
C ILE A 90 5.05 10.71 1.34
N ALA A 91 4.87 9.76 2.26
CA ALA A 91 5.46 9.85 3.60
C ALA A 91 6.99 9.74 3.59
N VAL A 92 7.58 9.01 2.64
CA VAL A 92 9.04 8.82 2.55
C VAL A 92 9.77 10.17 2.43
N PRO A 93 9.52 11.01 1.41
CA PRO A 93 10.17 12.32 1.31
C PRO A 93 9.74 13.28 2.42
N LEU A 94 8.50 13.25 2.90
CA LEU A 94 8.04 14.12 3.99
C LEU A 94 8.74 13.82 5.32
N GLU A 95 9.13 12.59 5.57
CA GLU A 95 9.94 12.20 6.75
C GLU A 95 11.46 12.39 6.50
N ASN A 96 11.89 12.79 5.30
CA ASN A 96 13.29 12.73 4.88
C ASN A 96 13.89 11.33 5.16
N ALA A 97 13.18 10.29 4.77
CA ALA A 97 13.64 8.92 4.95
C ALA A 97 14.52 8.47 3.77
N ASP A 98 15.41 7.54 4.01
CA ASP A 98 16.32 7.01 3.00
C ASP A 98 15.64 6.01 2.06
N GLY A 99 14.41 5.61 2.40
CA GLY A 99 13.55 4.75 1.61
C GLY A 99 12.30 4.33 2.36
N GLY A 100 11.53 3.44 1.74
CA GLY A 100 10.30 2.90 2.33
C GLY A 100 10.07 1.42 2.04
N ILE A 101 9.23 0.80 2.85
CA ILE A 101 8.75 -0.58 2.65
C ILE A 101 7.24 -0.60 2.78
N ILE A 102 6.54 -1.04 1.73
CA ILE A 102 5.10 -1.26 1.76
C ILE A 102 4.83 -2.76 1.85
N ILE A 103 4.06 -3.16 2.85
CA ILE A 103 3.69 -4.56 3.09
C ILE A 103 2.30 -4.80 2.51
N THR A 104 2.27 -5.27 1.28
CA THR A 104 1.04 -5.50 0.51
C THR A 104 1.31 -6.40 -0.69
N ALA A 105 0.35 -7.21 -1.06
CA ALA A 105 0.36 -7.94 -2.33
C ALA A 105 -0.67 -7.37 -3.33
N SER A 106 -1.10 -6.10 -3.16
CA SER A 106 -2.06 -5.42 -4.01
C SER A 106 -3.31 -6.29 -4.25
N HIS A 107 -3.70 -6.50 -5.50
CA HIS A 107 -4.87 -7.27 -5.92
C HIS A 107 -4.72 -8.81 -5.82
N ASN A 108 -3.59 -9.33 -5.36
CA ASN A 108 -3.43 -10.79 -5.21
C ASN A 108 -4.37 -11.35 -4.12
N PRO A 109 -4.69 -12.67 -4.15
CA PRO A 109 -5.57 -13.30 -3.17
C PRO A 109 -5.14 -13.07 -1.72
N ILE A 110 -6.06 -13.26 -0.77
CA ILE A 110 -5.89 -12.95 0.65
C ILE A 110 -4.70 -13.64 1.32
N ASN A 111 -4.32 -14.82 0.84
CA ASN A 111 -3.19 -15.60 1.37
C ASN A 111 -1.81 -15.16 0.82
N TRP A 112 -1.75 -14.11 0.00
CA TRP A 112 -0.52 -13.51 -0.49
C TRP A 112 -0.11 -12.32 0.37
N ASN A 113 1.20 -12.04 0.36
CA ASN A 113 1.75 -10.76 0.80
C ASN A 113 3.06 -10.47 0.06
N ALA A 114 3.59 -9.25 0.24
CA ALA A 114 4.83 -8.84 -0.39
C ALA A 114 5.53 -7.73 0.38
N LEU A 115 6.79 -7.50 0.03
CA LEU A 115 7.56 -6.30 0.36
C LEU A 115 7.74 -5.51 -0.93
N LYS A 116 7.08 -4.35 -1.07
CA LYS A 116 7.33 -3.35 -2.10
C LYS A 116 8.34 -2.35 -1.54
N LEU A 117 9.41 -2.05 -2.27
CA LEU A 117 10.53 -1.24 -1.79
C LEU A 117 10.57 0.11 -2.50
N LEU A 118 10.77 1.18 -1.73
CA LEU A 118 10.80 2.55 -2.23
C LEU A 118 12.18 3.18 -2.01
N ASN A 119 12.59 4.03 -2.95
CA ASN A 119 13.74 4.91 -2.82
C ASN A 119 13.43 6.13 -1.91
N SER A 120 14.39 7.04 -1.72
CA SER A 120 14.23 8.25 -0.91
C SER A 120 13.22 9.26 -1.47
N ASP A 121 12.89 9.19 -2.75
CA ASP A 121 11.90 10.05 -3.39
C ASP A 121 10.47 9.51 -3.24
N GLY A 122 10.31 8.33 -2.63
CA GLY A 122 9.03 7.65 -2.48
C GLY A 122 8.60 6.86 -3.71
N GLU A 123 9.47 6.66 -4.67
CA GLU A 123 9.23 5.87 -5.88
C GLU A 123 9.67 4.42 -5.68
N PHE A 124 9.09 3.49 -6.43
CA PHE A 124 9.60 2.12 -6.46
C PHE A 124 11.06 2.07 -6.87
N ILE A 125 11.82 1.17 -6.25
CA ILE A 125 13.23 0.96 -6.63
C ILE A 125 13.36 0.61 -8.11
N SER A 126 14.47 1.02 -8.72
CA SER A 126 14.74 0.76 -10.13
C SER A 126 14.97 -0.73 -10.44
N ALA A 127 14.93 -1.08 -11.73
CA ALA A 127 15.29 -2.42 -12.20
C ALA A 127 16.72 -2.81 -11.80
N GLU A 128 17.64 -1.85 -11.81
CA GLU A 128 19.02 -2.04 -11.42
C GLU A 128 19.14 -2.31 -9.92
N ASP A 129 18.44 -1.53 -9.09
CA ASP A 129 18.36 -1.76 -7.65
C ASP A 129 17.80 -3.14 -7.32
N GLY A 130 16.69 -3.53 -7.99
CA GLY A 130 16.11 -4.85 -7.84
C GLY A 130 17.08 -5.99 -8.16
N LYS A 131 17.90 -5.82 -9.20
CA LYS A 131 18.95 -6.78 -9.55
C LYS A 131 20.03 -6.86 -8.48
N LYS A 132 20.54 -5.72 -8.01
CA LYS A 132 21.55 -5.66 -6.93
C LYS A 132 21.02 -6.29 -5.65
N LEU A 133 19.79 -5.98 -5.26
CA LEU A 133 19.13 -6.58 -4.10
C LEU A 133 19.10 -8.11 -4.20
N LEU A 134 18.76 -8.66 -5.37
CA LEU A 134 18.75 -10.10 -5.60
C LEU A 134 20.16 -10.73 -5.59
N GLU A 135 21.18 -10.02 -6.04
CA GLU A 135 22.57 -10.44 -5.93
C GLU A 135 23.04 -10.48 -4.47
N ILE A 136 22.74 -9.43 -3.70
CA ILE A 136 23.02 -9.35 -2.26
C ILE A 136 22.30 -10.49 -1.51
N SER A 137 21.04 -10.75 -1.82
CA SER A 137 20.27 -11.82 -1.17
C SER A 137 20.81 -13.24 -1.37
N LYS A 138 21.69 -13.45 -2.37
CA LYS A 138 22.35 -14.74 -2.65
C LYS A 138 23.73 -14.85 -2.01
N SER A 139 24.30 -13.75 -1.56
CA SER A 139 25.61 -13.73 -0.93
C SER A 139 25.48 -14.15 0.54
N GLU A 140 26.52 -14.84 1.05
CA GLU A 140 26.64 -15.21 2.48
C GLU A 140 27.08 -14.00 3.32
N ILE A 141 26.46 -12.84 3.13
CA ILE A 141 26.77 -11.67 3.95
C ILE A 141 26.21 -11.91 5.35
N ILE A 142 27.10 -12.16 6.27
CA ILE A 142 26.80 -12.19 7.71
C ILE A 142 26.61 -10.74 8.13
N PHE A 143 25.38 -10.38 8.45
CA PHE A 143 25.09 -9.08 9.05
C PHE A 143 25.07 -9.27 10.57
N GLU A 144 26.00 -8.66 11.27
CA GLU A 144 25.99 -8.60 12.73
C GLU A 144 24.99 -7.55 13.18
N ASP A 145 24.16 -7.91 14.18
CA ASP A 145 23.25 -6.95 14.80
C ASP A 145 24.10 -5.83 15.45
N LYS A 146 23.67 -4.58 15.33
CA LYS A 146 24.39 -3.45 15.92
C LYS A 146 24.13 -3.37 17.43
N ASP A 147 25.14 -2.92 18.19
CA ASP A 147 25.00 -2.68 19.63
C ASP A 147 23.95 -1.60 19.91
N GLU A 148 23.91 -0.54 19.09
CA GLU A 148 22.88 0.48 19.15
C GLU A 148 21.73 0.14 18.22
N LEU A 149 20.57 -0.15 18.79
CA LEU A 149 19.34 -0.40 18.06
C LEU A 149 18.77 0.90 17.48
N GLY A 150 18.11 0.80 16.34
CA GLY A 150 17.29 1.90 15.81
C GLY A 150 16.08 2.20 16.72
N MET A 151 15.43 3.31 16.47
CA MET A 151 14.21 3.73 17.18
C MET A 151 12.97 3.52 16.32
N LEU A 152 11.87 3.12 16.96
CA LEU A 152 10.56 3.00 16.33
C LEU A 152 9.68 4.19 16.71
N LYS A 153 9.14 4.89 15.70
CA LYS A 153 8.11 5.93 15.84
C LYS A 153 6.85 5.49 15.12
N PHE A 154 5.70 5.55 15.79
CA PHE A 154 4.39 5.37 15.15
C PHE A 154 3.82 6.72 14.70
N SER A 155 3.24 6.78 13.50
CA SER A 155 2.65 7.99 12.93
C SER A 155 1.42 7.65 12.08
N SER A 156 0.26 7.63 12.72
CA SER A 156 -1.02 7.21 12.11
C SER A 156 -1.76 8.31 11.32
N ASN A 157 -1.21 9.52 11.22
CA ASN A 157 -1.90 10.67 10.63
C ASN A 157 -1.52 10.94 9.15
N TYR A 158 -0.79 10.03 8.51
CA TYR A 158 -0.31 10.26 7.13
C TYR A 158 -1.43 10.18 6.09
N ILE A 159 -2.45 9.34 6.31
CA ILE A 159 -3.65 9.34 5.43
C ILE A 159 -4.32 10.72 5.46
N ASP A 160 -4.50 11.33 6.62
CA ASP A 160 -5.10 12.66 6.73
C ASP A 160 -4.24 13.74 6.07
N LYS A 161 -2.91 13.72 6.28
CA LYS A 161 -1.98 14.63 5.59
C LYS A 161 -2.06 14.48 4.07
N HIS A 162 -2.07 13.24 3.58
CA HIS A 162 -2.20 12.96 2.15
C HIS A 162 -3.52 13.51 1.59
N ILE A 163 -4.64 13.28 2.30
CA ILE A 163 -5.95 13.84 1.92
C ILE A 163 -5.90 15.37 1.87
N ASP A 164 -5.27 16.02 2.84
CA ASP A 164 -5.14 17.48 2.85
C ASP A 164 -4.30 17.97 1.65
N MET A 165 -3.21 17.28 1.32
CA MET A 165 -2.41 17.58 0.12
C MET A 165 -3.24 17.43 -1.17
N ILE A 166 -4.08 16.39 -1.29
CA ILE A 166 -4.98 16.23 -2.45
C ILE A 166 -5.97 17.39 -2.55
N ILE A 167 -6.57 17.78 -1.43
CA ILE A 167 -7.57 18.86 -1.37
C ILE A 167 -6.96 20.20 -1.77
N ASP A 168 -5.69 20.41 -1.44
CA ASP A 168 -4.94 21.64 -1.74
C ASP A 168 -4.42 21.70 -3.19
N LEU A 169 -4.58 20.65 -3.97
CA LEU A 169 -4.20 20.66 -5.39
C LEU A 169 -5.02 21.70 -6.17
N PRO A 170 -4.39 22.53 -7.02
CA PRO A 170 -5.09 23.55 -7.81
C PRO A 170 -6.20 23.01 -8.70
N LEU A 171 -6.11 21.73 -9.11
CA LEU A 171 -7.13 21.06 -9.94
C LEU A 171 -8.37 20.63 -9.16
N VAL A 172 -8.30 20.56 -7.81
CA VAL A 172 -9.41 20.11 -6.96
C VAL A 172 -10.29 21.29 -6.55
N ASN A 173 -11.40 21.46 -7.27
CA ASN A 173 -12.35 22.53 -6.96
C ASN A 173 -13.36 22.08 -5.88
N VAL A 174 -12.94 22.13 -4.61
CA VAL A 174 -13.73 21.71 -3.44
C VAL A 174 -15.10 22.41 -3.39
N LYS A 175 -15.16 23.70 -3.72
CA LYS A 175 -16.43 24.47 -3.69
C LYS A 175 -17.45 23.92 -4.72
N SER A 176 -16.99 23.64 -5.93
CA SER A 176 -17.83 23.06 -6.98
C SER A 176 -18.30 21.66 -6.63
N ILE A 177 -17.41 20.83 -6.09
CA ILE A 177 -17.72 19.46 -5.66
C ILE A 177 -18.79 19.49 -4.55
N LYS A 178 -18.59 20.28 -3.50
CA LYS A 178 -19.55 20.43 -2.39
C LYS A 178 -20.92 20.90 -2.85
N LYS A 179 -20.99 21.79 -3.84
CA LYS A 179 -22.25 22.31 -4.40
C LYS A 179 -23.07 21.23 -5.11
N ARG A 180 -22.40 20.21 -5.68
CA ARG A 180 -23.06 19.13 -6.43
C ARG A 180 -23.77 18.12 -5.51
N LYS A 181 -23.34 18.02 -4.23
CA LYS A 181 -23.92 17.10 -3.24
C LYS A 181 -23.94 15.65 -3.73
N PHE A 182 -22.85 15.20 -4.31
CA PHE A 182 -22.71 13.83 -4.81
C PHE A 182 -23.01 12.80 -3.73
N LYS A 183 -23.60 11.67 -4.16
CA LYS A 183 -23.76 10.45 -3.38
C LYS A 183 -22.97 9.35 -4.05
N ILE A 184 -22.01 8.78 -3.35
CA ILE A 184 -21.07 7.81 -3.91
C ILE A 184 -21.05 6.54 -3.06
N VAL A 185 -21.08 5.38 -3.70
CA VAL A 185 -20.83 4.08 -3.06
C VAL A 185 -19.35 3.79 -3.18
N VAL A 186 -18.70 3.40 -2.07
CA VAL A 186 -17.28 3.03 -2.04
C VAL A 186 -17.16 1.58 -1.65
N ASP A 187 -16.52 0.79 -2.49
CA ASP A 187 -16.05 -0.56 -2.19
C ASP A 187 -14.52 -0.53 -1.99
N ALA A 188 -14.08 -0.86 -0.79
CA ALA A 188 -12.68 -0.86 -0.41
C ALA A 188 -12.17 -2.25 -0.01
N VAL A 189 -12.88 -3.30 -0.40
CA VAL A 189 -12.52 -4.72 -0.24
C VAL A 189 -12.04 -5.08 1.18
N ASN A 190 -12.60 -4.41 2.20
CA ASN A 190 -12.21 -4.51 3.61
C ASN A 190 -10.71 -4.27 3.85
N SER A 191 -10.14 -3.28 3.16
CA SER A 191 -8.75 -2.89 3.32
C SER A 191 -8.60 -1.38 3.54
N THR A 192 -7.39 -0.86 3.35
CA THR A 192 -7.02 0.52 3.71
C THR A 192 -7.75 1.60 2.93
N GLY A 193 -8.29 1.26 1.77
CA GLY A 193 -9.21 2.11 1.03
C GLY A 193 -10.44 2.52 1.84
N GLY A 194 -10.91 1.67 2.77
CA GLY A 194 -12.02 1.98 3.69
C GLY A 194 -11.70 3.09 4.69
N ILE A 195 -10.43 3.36 4.94
CA ILE A 195 -9.99 4.51 5.73
C ILE A 195 -9.83 5.74 4.84
N ALA A 196 -9.08 5.62 3.75
CA ALA A 196 -8.65 6.76 2.95
C ALA A 196 -9.78 7.36 2.10
N VAL A 197 -10.50 6.54 1.32
CA VAL A 197 -11.47 7.02 0.33
C VAL A 197 -12.70 7.65 0.97
N PRO A 198 -13.38 7.03 1.97
CA PRO A 198 -14.51 7.68 2.65
C PRO A 198 -14.12 9.00 3.32
N ASN A 199 -12.92 9.09 3.92
CA ASN A 199 -12.46 10.31 4.58
C ASN A 199 -12.20 11.44 3.57
N LEU A 200 -11.55 11.15 2.44
CA LEU A 200 -11.37 12.11 1.34
C LEU A 200 -12.73 12.61 0.83
N LEU A 201 -13.65 11.71 0.50
CA LEU A 201 -14.96 12.06 -0.03
C LEU A 201 -15.80 12.88 0.97
N LYS A 202 -15.76 12.54 2.26
CA LYS A 202 -16.44 13.31 3.33
C LYS A 202 -15.87 14.74 3.43
N LYS A 203 -14.55 14.92 3.34
CA LYS A 203 -13.94 16.26 3.29
C LYS A 203 -14.35 17.06 2.05
N LEU A 204 -14.60 16.38 0.93
CA LEU A 204 -15.13 16.97 -0.30
C LEU A 204 -16.64 17.23 -0.24
N GLY A 205 -17.33 16.89 0.87
CA GLY A 205 -18.77 17.12 1.05
C GLY A 205 -19.67 16.14 0.30
N VAL A 206 -19.15 14.97 0.00
CA VAL A 206 -19.85 13.86 -0.65
C VAL A 206 -20.59 13.02 0.40
N THR A 207 -21.81 12.58 0.08
CA THR A 207 -22.52 11.56 0.86
C THR A 207 -21.97 10.20 0.49
N VAL A 208 -21.30 9.54 1.43
CA VAL A 208 -20.65 8.24 1.20
C VAL A 208 -21.52 7.11 1.70
N ILE A 209 -21.70 6.10 0.86
CA ILE A 209 -22.28 4.80 1.22
C ILE A 209 -21.12 3.80 1.21
N GLU A 210 -20.80 3.27 2.38
CA GLU A 210 -19.66 2.39 2.57
C GLU A 210 -20.07 0.94 2.30
N LEU A 211 -19.39 0.28 1.35
CA LEU A 211 -19.46 -1.14 1.05
C LEU A 211 -18.07 -1.72 1.30
N TYR A 212 -17.97 -2.71 2.19
CA TYR A 212 -16.69 -3.37 2.51
C TYR A 212 -15.56 -2.39 2.87
N CYS A 213 -15.84 -1.42 3.73
CA CYS A 213 -14.88 -0.40 4.17
C CYS A 213 -14.28 -0.68 5.57
N GLU A 214 -14.59 -1.81 6.21
CA GLU A 214 -13.96 -2.20 7.47
C GLU A 214 -12.56 -2.79 7.19
N PRO A 215 -11.45 -2.17 7.66
CA PRO A 215 -10.09 -2.60 7.30
C PRO A 215 -9.64 -3.83 8.11
N ASN A 216 -10.40 -4.93 8.03
CA ASN A 216 -10.15 -6.17 8.75
C ASN A 216 -9.41 -7.24 7.93
N GLY A 217 -9.12 -6.96 6.66
CA GLY A 217 -8.39 -7.84 5.74
C GLY A 217 -9.13 -9.09 5.29
N LYS A 218 -10.42 -9.19 5.60
CA LYS A 218 -11.29 -10.28 5.13
C LYS A 218 -11.95 -9.86 3.82
N PHE A 219 -11.29 -10.12 2.71
CA PHE A 219 -11.78 -9.74 1.40
C PHE A 219 -13.08 -10.47 1.05
N PRO A 220 -14.20 -9.75 0.81
CA PRO A 220 -15.49 -10.37 0.53
C PRO A 220 -15.59 -10.93 -0.89
N HIS A 221 -14.77 -10.42 -1.81
CA HIS A 221 -14.64 -10.87 -3.18
C HIS A 221 -13.16 -10.85 -3.61
N ASN A 222 -12.86 -11.27 -4.83
CA ASN A 222 -11.52 -11.13 -5.39
C ASN A 222 -11.14 -9.63 -5.39
N PRO A 223 -9.99 -9.25 -4.81
CA PRO A 223 -9.65 -7.85 -4.62
C PRO A 223 -9.24 -7.11 -5.91
N GLU A 224 -9.15 -7.79 -7.03
CA GLU A 224 -8.90 -7.14 -8.32
C GLU A 224 -10.18 -6.44 -8.80
N PRO A 225 -10.15 -5.13 -9.17
CA PRO A 225 -11.32 -4.36 -9.56
C PRO A 225 -11.81 -4.67 -10.98
N LEU A 226 -12.02 -5.96 -11.28
CA LEU A 226 -12.54 -6.47 -12.54
C LEU A 226 -14.06 -6.60 -12.51
N LYS A 227 -14.67 -6.52 -13.69
CA LYS A 227 -16.13 -6.54 -13.89
C LYS A 227 -16.84 -7.67 -13.15
N GLU A 228 -16.29 -8.87 -13.17
CA GLU A 228 -16.85 -10.06 -12.52
C GLU A 228 -16.90 -9.94 -10.98
N ASN A 229 -16.09 -9.08 -10.39
CA ASN A 229 -15.97 -8.89 -8.94
C ASN A 229 -16.88 -7.77 -8.40
N LEU A 230 -17.50 -6.96 -9.27
CA LEU A 230 -18.16 -5.71 -8.89
C LEU A 230 -19.69 -5.75 -8.94
N SER A 231 -20.29 -6.94 -9.02
CA SER A 231 -21.75 -7.08 -9.18
C SER A 231 -22.54 -6.50 -8.01
N GLU A 232 -22.01 -6.55 -6.80
CA GLU A 232 -22.66 -6.04 -5.59
C GLU A 232 -22.57 -4.51 -5.51
N LEU A 233 -21.40 -3.94 -5.85
CA LEU A 233 -21.23 -2.50 -5.99
C LEU A 233 -22.21 -1.93 -7.05
N SER A 234 -22.29 -2.57 -8.23
CA SER A 234 -23.19 -2.17 -9.31
C SER A 234 -24.66 -2.15 -8.87
N LYS A 235 -25.13 -3.20 -8.17
CA LYS A 235 -26.49 -3.24 -7.62
C LYS A 235 -26.73 -2.15 -6.59
N LEU A 236 -25.78 -1.94 -5.68
CA LEU A 236 -25.93 -0.97 -4.60
C LEU A 236 -25.95 0.47 -5.13
N VAL A 237 -25.21 0.79 -6.18
CA VAL A 237 -25.27 2.10 -6.88
C VAL A 237 -26.69 2.38 -7.34
N ILE A 238 -27.33 1.41 -8.03
CA ILE A 238 -28.71 1.54 -8.52
C ILE A 238 -29.71 1.64 -7.37
N GLU A 239 -29.64 0.74 -6.39
CA GLU A 239 -30.56 0.67 -5.25
C GLU A 239 -30.56 1.95 -4.41
N LYS A 240 -29.40 2.55 -4.24
CA LYS A 240 -29.23 3.78 -3.46
C LYS A 240 -29.40 5.05 -4.27
N ASN A 241 -29.66 4.95 -5.59
CA ASN A 241 -29.65 6.08 -6.53
C ASN A 241 -28.39 6.93 -6.30
N ALA A 242 -27.21 6.29 -6.31
CA ALA A 242 -25.93 6.95 -6.19
C ALA A 242 -25.49 7.50 -7.56
N ASP A 243 -24.73 8.60 -7.53
CA ASP A 243 -24.21 9.22 -8.75
C ASP A 243 -23.04 8.44 -9.34
N LEU A 244 -22.33 7.66 -8.49
CA LEU A 244 -21.12 6.92 -8.87
C LEU A 244 -20.86 5.80 -7.86
N GLY A 245 -20.26 4.71 -8.34
CA GLY A 245 -19.57 3.72 -7.53
C GLY A 245 -18.05 3.85 -7.71
N ILE A 246 -17.32 3.74 -6.62
CA ILE A 246 -15.85 3.71 -6.60
C ILE A 246 -15.41 2.39 -6.00
N VAL A 247 -14.50 1.69 -6.66
CA VAL A 247 -13.83 0.52 -6.11
C VAL A 247 -12.33 0.71 -6.17
N VAL A 248 -11.66 0.34 -5.07
CA VAL A 248 -10.20 0.35 -4.97
C VAL A 248 -9.70 -1.02 -4.50
N ASP A 249 -8.47 -1.35 -4.92
CA ASP A 249 -7.81 -2.57 -4.45
C ASP A 249 -7.25 -2.41 -3.02
N PRO A 250 -6.70 -3.48 -2.39
CA PRO A 250 -6.32 -3.45 -0.97
C PRO A 250 -5.35 -2.36 -0.54
N ASP A 251 -4.44 -1.92 -1.40
CA ASP A 251 -3.44 -0.89 -1.10
C ASP A 251 -3.66 0.42 -1.88
N VAL A 252 -4.79 0.51 -2.62
CA VAL A 252 -5.31 1.74 -3.22
C VAL A 252 -4.40 2.33 -4.32
N ASP A 253 -3.71 1.47 -5.06
CA ASP A 253 -2.98 1.86 -6.26
C ASP A 253 -3.75 1.58 -7.55
N ARG A 254 -4.94 0.93 -7.44
CA ARG A 254 -5.89 0.69 -8.54
C ARG A 254 -7.26 1.26 -8.22
N LEU A 255 -7.93 1.74 -9.25
CA LEU A 255 -9.25 2.38 -9.19
C LEU A 255 -10.09 1.97 -10.39
N ALA A 256 -11.35 1.61 -10.16
CA ALA A 256 -12.36 1.54 -11.19
C ALA A 256 -13.66 2.21 -10.75
N PHE A 257 -14.51 2.58 -11.74
CA PHE A 257 -15.77 3.25 -11.51
C PHE A 257 -16.96 2.40 -11.93
N VAL A 258 -18.09 2.68 -11.31
CA VAL A 258 -19.41 2.19 -11.71
C VAL A 258 -20.31 3.40 -11.91
N SER A 259 -20.90 3.54 -13.11
CA SER A 259 -21.79 4.64 -13.45
C SER A 259 -23.12 4.55 -12.66
N GLU A 260 -23.90 5.61 -12.66
CA GLU A 260 -25.19 5.72 -11.96
C GLU A 260 -26.24 4.68 -12.40
N ASN A 261 -26.11 4.16 -13.62
CA ASN A 261 -26.96 3.07 -14.16
C ASN A 261 -26.43 1.66 -13.83
N GLY A 262 -25.34 1.55 -13.03
CA GLY A 262 -24.72 0.29 -12.65
C GLY A 262 -23.78 -0.30 -13.70
N GLU A 263 -23.49 0.40 -14.79
CA GLU A 263 -22.48 -0.03 -15.76
C GLU A 263 -21.09 0.14 -15.21
N ILE A 264 -20.26 -0.88 -15.35
CA ILE A 264 -18.88 -0.88 -14.88
C ILE A 264 -17.99 -0.23 -15.92
N PHE A 265 -17.34 0.85 -15.51
CA PHE A 265 -16.35 1.56 -16.27
C PHE A 265 -14.98 0.89 -15.99
N GLY A 266 -14.41 0.21 -16.97
CA GLY A 266 -13.22 -0.62 -16.80
C GLY A 266 -12.01 0.14 -16.27
N GLU A 267 -11.12 -0.55 -15.57
CA GLU A 267 -9.92 0.04 -14.94
C GLU A 267 -9.07 0.82 -15.96
N GLU A 268 -8.89 0.27 -17.17
CA GLU A 268 -8.14 0.88 -18.25
C GLU A 268 -8.73 2.21 -18.74
N TYR A 269 -10.04 2.41 -18.61
CA TYR A 269 -10.69 3.67 -18.99
C TYR A 269 -10.61 4.74 -17.90
N THR A 270 -10.31 4.35 -16.67
CA THR A 270 -10.16 5.30 -15.54
C THR A 270 -9.08 6.33 -15.83
N LEU A 271 -7.92 5.90 -16.35
CA LEU A 271 -6.82 6.80 -16.75
C LEU A 271 -7.19 7.76 -17.88
N VAL A 272 -8.15 7.39 -18.73
CA VAL A 272 -8.63 8.25 -19.84
C VAL A 272 -9.65 9.27 -19.33
N ALA A 273 -10.39 8.92 -18.27
CA ALA A 273 -11.45 9.76 -17.72
C ALA A 273 -10.92 10.81 -16.72
N CYS A 274 -9.80 10.54 -16.06
CA CYS A 274 -9.14 11.43 -15.10
C CYS A 274 -7.99 12.20 -15.73
#